data_2fe93566b89c94d5148cab335af6679b
#
_entry.id   2fe93566b89c94d5148cab335af6679b
#
_cell.length_a   1.000
_cell.length_b   1.000
_cell.length_c   1.000
_cell.angle_alpha   90.00
_cell.angle_beta   90.00
_cell.angle_gamma   90.00
#
_symmetry.space_group_name_H-M   'P 1'
#
loop_
_entity.id
_entity.type
_entity.pdbx_description
1 polymer ?
#
loop_
_entity_poly.entity_id
_entity_poly.type
_entity_poly.pdbx_seq_one_letter_code
_entity_poly.pdbx_strand_id
1 'polypeptide(L)'
;MSVPIPGAAPRRRLRPLGLALCAGLILSACNPTFNWRELRPEGTPLQALMPCKPETATRPVPLDGGAPTDLHMHSCDTGGLTFAVAWAELGDASRVPAALTGWRRASLGAVRVDPARADEPATRWQAEVPGATQALGLTAQGNDHQGRPVQVRAVHFARGSQVYQAAVYGPVLSDEVTAAFFDGLKLP
;
A
#
# COMPACT_ATOMS: atom_id res chain seq x y z
N MET A 1 -72.79 22.20 -62.29
CA MET A 1 -71.95 21.04 -62.06
C MET A 1 -70.67 21.49 -61.38
N SER A 2 -70.62 21.38 -60.07
CA SER A 2 -69.49 21.79 -59.27
C SER A 2 -68.71 20.56 -58.79
N VAL A 3 -67.42 20.50 -59.11
CA VAL A 3 -66.49 19.43 -58.71
C VAL A 3 -65.88 19.83 -57.37
N PRO A 4 -65.86 18.95 -56.35
CA PRO A 4 -65.20 19.22 -55.10
C PRO A 4 -63.70 18.94 -55.15
N ILE A 5 -62.92 19.81 -54.54
CA ILE A 5 -61.46 19.72 -54.34
C ILE A 5 -61.16 18.81 -53.14
N PRO A 6 -60.25 17.80 -53.21
CA PRO A 6 -59.89 16.96 -52.05
C PRO A 6 -58.96 17.71 -51.09
N GLY A 7 -59.27 17.64 -49.79
CA GLY A 7 -58.55 18.26 -48.69
C GLY A 7 -57.19 17.69 -48.42
N ALA A 8 -56.28 18.58 -48.07
CA ALA A 8 -54.91 18.27 -47.66
C ALA A 8 -54.86 17.60 -46.28
N ALA A 9 -54.17 16.48 -46.20
CA ALA A 9 -53.91 15.74 -44.96
C ALA A 9 -52.89 16.48 -44.06
N PRO A 10 -53.01 16.48 -42.72
CA PRO A 10 -52.06 17.11 -41.83
C PRO A 10 -50.76 16.31 -41.70
N ARG A 11 -49.64 16.95 -41.99
CA ARG A 11 -48.30 16.40 -41.75
C ARG A 11 -48.08 16.30 -40.25
N ARG A 12 -48.05 15.07 -39.70
CA ARG A 12 -47.59 14.78 -38.36
C ARG A 12 -46.09 15.07 -38.28
N ARG A 13 -45.71 16.12 -37.51
CA ARG A 13 -44.33 16.37 -37.12
C ARG A 13 -43.91 15.32 -36.08
N LEU A 14 -43.04 14.36 -36.48
CA LEU A 14 -42.32 13.50 -35.57
C LEU A 14 -41.36 14.37 -34.75
N ARG A 15 -41.60 14.47 -33.48
CA ARG A 15 -40.66 15.11 -32.53
C ARG A 15 -39.46 14.16 -32.33
N PRO A 16 -38.20 14.64 -32.42
CA PRO A 16 -37.04 13.84 -32.13
C PRO A 16 -36.90 13.70 -30.59
N LEU A 17 -37.51 12.69 -30.00
CA LEU A 17 -37.42 12.38 -28.56
C LEU A 17 -36.36 11.29 -28.27
N GLY A 18 -35.57 10.93 -29.27
CA GLY A 18 -34.64 9.77 -29.19
C GLY A 18 -33.17 10.09 -28.96
N LEU A 19 -32.74 11.36 -28.94
CA LEU A 19 -31.31 11.70 -28.90
C LEU A 19 -30.75 12.11 -27.52
N ALA A 20 -31.60 12.22 -26.50
CA ALA A 20 -31.19 12.65 -25.16
C ALA A 20 -30.81 11.53 -24.18
N LEU A 21 -31.00 10.24 -24.57
CA LEU A 21 -30.80 9.11 -23.66
C LEU A 21 -29.42 8.44 -23.77
N CYS A 22 -28.60 8.81 -24.76
CA CYS A 22 -27.27 8.21 -24.94
C CYS A 22 -26.09 8.99 -24.33
N ALA A 23 -26.33 10.20 -23.79
CA ALA A 23 -25.25 11.02 -23.22
C ALA A 23 -24.97 10.78 -21.72
N GLY A 24 -25.75 9.91 -21.06
CA GLY A 24 -25.65 9.68 -19.61
C GLY A 24 -24.76 8.53 -19.15
N LEU A 25 -24.18 7.72 -20.05
CA LEU A 25 -23.51 6.46 -19.69
C LEU A 25 -21.97 6.48 -19.76
N ILE A 26 -21.31 7.61 -19.95
CA ILE A 26 -19.85 7.66 -20.12
C ILE A 26 -19.12 8.20 -18.87
N LEU A 27 -19.78 8.33 -17.74
CA LEU A 27 -19.15 8.66 -16.46
C LEU A 27 -18.96 7.41 -15.57
N SER A 28 -18.59 6.27 -16.15
CA SER A 28 -17.92 5.20 -15.42
C SER A 28 -16.54 5.70 -15.10
N ALA A 29 -16.40 6.45 -13.99
CA ALA A 29 -15.11 6.86 -13.46
C ALA A 29 -14.28 5.59 -13.28
N CYS A 30 -13.26 5.39 -14.12
CA CYS A 30 -12.19 4.44 -13.87
C CYS A 30 -11.51 4.90 -12.58
N ASN A 31 -11.94 4.38 -11.43
CA ASN A 31 -11.17 4.52 -10.21
C ASN A 31 -9.89 3.70 -10.41
N PRO A 32 -8.71 4.33 -10.47
CA PRO A 32 -7.47 3.56 -10.61
C PRO A 32 -7.33 2.64 -9.42
N THR A 33 -6.86 1.40 -9.65
CA THR A 33 -6.60 0.41 -8.59
C THR A 33 -5.69 0.98 -7.51
N PHE A 34 -4.72 1.80 -7.90
CA PHE A 34 -3.78 2.48 -7.02
C PHE A 34 -3.97 3.99 -7.12
N ASN A 35 -4.43 4.60 -6.01
CA ASN A 35 -4.59 6.04 -5.87
C ASN A 35 -3.51 6.58 -4.94
N TRP A 36 -2.29 6.72 -5.48
CA TRP A 36 -1.11 7.13 -4.74
C TRP A 36 -1.26 8.49 -4.08
N ARG A 37 -0.94 8.55 -2.80
CA ARG A 37 -1.01 9.76 -1.97
C ARG A 37 0.16 9.83 -1.01
N GLU A 38 0.62 11.02 -0.73
CA GLU A 38 1.65 11.26 0.25
C GLU A 38 1.10 11.00 1.67
N LEU A 39 1.89 10.26 2.46
CA LEU A 39 1.69 10.02 3.88
C LEU A 39 2.82 10.68 4.65
N ARG A 40 2.47 11.47 5.66
CA ARG A 40 3.38 12.08 6.64
C ARG A 40 2.83 11.78 8.03
N PRO A 41 3.24 10.68 8.67
CA PRO A 41 2.74 10.34 10.00
C PRO A 41 3.18 11.36 11.03
N GLU A 42 2.32 11.65 11.99
CA GLU A 42 2.69 12.49 13.13
C GLU A 42 3.76 11.82 14.01
N GLY A 43 4.62 12.60 14.66
CA GLY A 43 5.66 12.10 15.56
C GLY A 43 6.92 11.55 14.87
N THR A 44 7.01 11.61 13.55
CA THR A 44 8.17 11.15 12.79
C THR A 44 8.41 12.00 11.54
N PRO A 45 9.67 12.18 11.08
CA PRO A 45 9.96 12.84 9.82
C PRO A 45 9.63 12.00 8.56
N LEU A 46 9.16 10.76 8.72
CA LEU A 46 8.91 9.86 7.61
C LEU A 46 7.95 10.46 6.58
N GLN A 47 8.33 10.35 5.32
CA GLN A 47 7.43 10.57 4.18
C GLN A 47 7.36 9.28 3.38
N ALA A 48 6.15 8.91 2.98
CA ALA A 48 5.88 7.69 2.22
C ALA A 48 4.79 7.94 1.18
N LEU A 49 4.71 7.09 0.16
CA LEU A 49 3.57 7.03 -0.76
C LEU A 49 2.71 5.82 -0.42
N MET A 50 1.41 6.04 -0.20
CA MET A 50 0.44 4.97 0.01
C MET A 50 -0.50 4.87 -1.18
N PRO A 51 -0.78 3.65 -1.70
CA PRO A 51 -1.63 3.47 -2.89
C PRO A 51 -3.13 3.60 -2.61
N CYS A 52 -3.53 3.77 -1.35
CA CYS A 52 -4.90 3.97 -0.91
C CYS A 52 -4.92 4.76 0.42
N LYS A 53 -6.12 5.15 0.87
CA LYS A 53 -6.28 5.81 2.17
C LYS A 53 -5.94 4.80 3.28
N PRO A 54 -4.89 5.04 4.10
CA PRO A 54 -4.52 4.09 5.13
C PRO A 54 -5.47 4.14 6.33
N GLU A 55 -5.63 2.97 6.95
CA GLU A 55 -6.10 2.82 8.32
C GLU A 55 -4.91 2.93 9.27
N THR A 56 -5.14 3.38 10.50
CA THR A 56 -4.11 3.59 11.52
C THR A 56 -4.34 2.70 12.72
N ALA A 57 -3.25 2.18 13.29
CA ALA A 57 -3.26 1.42 14.52
C ALA A 57 -2.00 1.70 15.34
N THR A 58 -2.10 1.64 16.66
CA THR A 58 -0.94 1.68 17.57
C THR A 58 -1.04 0.49 18.52
N ARG A 59 0.07 -0.23 18.68
CA ARG A 59 0.16 -1.39 19.57
C ARG A 59 1.51 -1.43 20.28
N PRO A 60 1.57 -1.78 21.58
CA PRO A 60 2.82 -2.06 22.26
C PRO A 60 3.42 -3.38 21.72
N VAL A 61 4.69 -3.33 21.26
CA VAL A 61 5.41 -4.49 20.69
C VAL A 61 6.85 -4.53 21.24
N PRO A 62 7.34 -5.68 21.72
CA PRO A 62 8.72 -5.84 22.16
C PRO A 62 9.65 -6.07 20.97
N LEU A 63 9.95 -5.02 20.20
CA LEU A 63 10.73 -5.09 18.95
C LEU A 63 12.13 -5.69 19.14
N ASP A 64 12.79 -5.38 20.25
CA ASP A 64 14.14 -5.83 20.60
C ASP A 64 14.16 -6.97 21.64
N GLY A 65 12.98 -7.53 21.95
CA GLY A 65 12.82 -8.52 23.00
C GLY A 65 12.81 -7.94 24.43
N GLY A 66 12.93 -6.62 24.57
CA GLY A 66 12.87 -5.91 25.83
C GLY A 66 11.47 -5.38 26.18
N ALA A 67 11.41 -4.21 26.85
CA ALA A 67 10.16 -3.56 27.15
C ALA A 67 9.36 -3.21 25.89
N PRO A 68 8.03 -3.38 25.89
CA PRO A 68 7.19 -2.99 24.78
C PRO A 68 7.35 -1.51 24.42
N THR A 69 7.38 -1.22 23.13
CA THR A 69 7.41 0.12 22.56
C THR A 69 6.19 0.29 21.67
N ASP A 70 5.58 1.48 21.67
CA ASP A 70 4.42 1.75 20.83
C ASP A 70 4.80 1.70 19.35
N LEU A 71 4.25 0.73 18.64
CA LEU A 71 4.38 0.59 17.20
C LEU A 71 3.18 1.27 16.54
N HIS A 72 3.45 2.35 15.82
CA HIS A 72 2.46 3.07 15.02
C HIS A 72 2.44 2.49 13.61
N MET A 73 1.28 2.18 13.08
CA MET A 73 1.12 1.56 11.77
C MET A 73 0.06 2.27 10.94
N HIS A 74 0.36 2.42 9.65
CA HIS A 74 -0.55 2.85 8.60
C HIS A 74 -0.60 1.76 7.55
N SER A 75 -1.77 1.20 7.29
CA SER A 75 -1.92 0.13 6.31
C SER A 75 -3.16 0.30 5.45
N CYS A 76 -3.10 -0.18 4.23
CA CYS A 76 -4.27 -0.22 3.35
C CYS A 76 -4.20 -1.40 2.38
N ASP A 77 -5.38 -1.90 1.97
CA ASP A 77 -5.54 -2.99 1.04
C ASP A 77 -6.06 -2.48 -0.30
N THR A 78 -5.35 -2.78 -1.38
CA THR A 78 -5.78 -2.45 -2.74
C THR A 78 -5.09 -3.36 -3.77
N GLY A 79 -5.77 -3.67 -4.88
CA GLY A 79 -5.21 -4.52 -5.93
C GLY A 79 -4.86 -5.94 -5.48
N GLY A 80 -5.47 -6.46 -4.42
CA GLY A 80 -5.14 -7.76 -3.82
C GLY A 80 -3.83 -7.75 -3.03
N LEU A 81 -3.28 -6.57 -2.74
CA LEU A 81 -2.06 -6.37 -1.96
C LEU A 81 -2.36 -5.59 -0.68
N THR A 82 -1.63 -5.90 0.39
CA THR A 82 -1.58 -5.12 1.63
C THR A 82 -0.31 -4.30 1.66
N PHE A 83 -0.44 -2.99 1.83
CA PHE A 83 0.66 -2.05 2.01
C PHE A 83 0.68 -1.56 3.45
N ALA A 84 1.83 -1.57 4.08
CA ALA A 84 2.00 -1.11 5.45
C ALA A 84 3.26 -0.26 5.61
N VAL A 85 3.12 0.84 6.35
CA VAL A 85 4.22 1.67 6.84
C VAL A 85 4.08 1.76 8.34
N ALA A 86 5.13 1.42 9.08
CA ALA A 86 5.11 1.45 10.53
C ALA A 86 6.39 2.05 11.10
N TRP A 87 6.30 2.62 12.31
CA TRP A 87 7.43 3.20 13.01
C TRP A 87 7.28 3.11 14.53
N ALA A 88 8.42 3.16 15.22
CA ALA A 88 8.47 3.21 16.67
C ALA A 88 9.65 4.06 17.14
N GLU A 89 9.49 4.76 18.28
CA GLU A 89 10.54 5.49 18.97
C GLU A 89 11.09 4.63 20.11
N LEU A 90 12.37 4.28 20.06
CA LEU A 90 13.01 3.44 21.08
C LEU A 90 13.57 4.21 22.27
N GLY A 91 13.74 5.53 22.12
CA GLY A 91 14.35 6.41 23.12
C GLY A 91 15.87 6.24 23.29
N ASP A 92 16.44 5.15 22.78
CA ASP A 92 17.87 4.84 22.84
C ASP A 92 18.34 4.22 21.51
N ALA A 93 19.25 4.89 20.84
CA ALA A 93 19.79 4.45 19.55
C ALA A 93 20.58 3.12 19.65
N SER A 94 21.10 2.75 20.82
CA SER A 94 21.79 1.49 21.03
C SER A 94 20.88 0.27 20.88
N ARG A 95 19.56 0.43 21.02
CA ARG A 95 18.54 -0.60 20.84
C ARG A 95 18.20 -0.88 19.36
N VAL A 96 18.54 0.05 18.46
CA VAL A 96 18.16 -0.01 17.04
C VAL A 96 18.59 -1.31 16.35
N PRO A 97 19.84 -1.81 16.47
CA PRO A 97 20.25 -3.05 15.78
C PRO A 97 19.42 -4.27 16.21
N ALA A 98 19.15 -4.39 17.51
CA ALA A 98 18.33 -5.49 18.05
C ALA A 98 16.88 -5.39 17.58
N ALA A 99 16.30 -4.17 17.60
CA ALA A 99 14.93 -3.94 17.15
C ALA A 99 14.74 -4.24 15.66
N LEU A 100 15.63 -3.78 14.78
CA LEU A 100 15.56 -4.10 13.34
C LEU A 100 15.73 -5.59 13.09
N THR A 101 16.62 -6.27 13.81
CA THR A 101 16.79 -7.73 13.71
C THR A 101 15.53 -8.46 14.16
N GLY A 102 14.98 -8.10 15.31
CA GLY A 102 13.74 -8.68 15.84
C GLY A 102 12.57 -8.48 14.88
N TRP A 103 12.43 -7.27 14.34
CA TRP A 103 11.36 -6.95 13.41
C TRP A 103 11.45 -7.70 12.08
N ARG A 104 12.66 -7.85 11.52
CA ARG A 104 12.88 -8.68 10.32
C ARG A 104 12.47 -10.13 10.55
N ARG A 105 12.84 -10.71 11.71
CA ARG A 105 12.42 -12.06 12.10
C ARG A 105 10.90 -12.17 12.24
N ALA A 106 10.26 -11.19 12.87
CA ALA A 106 8.80 -11.14 13.00
C ALA A 106 8.11 -11.05 11.62
N SER A 107 8.70 -10.33 10.66
CA SER A 107 8.17 -10.23 9.28
C SER A 107 8.19 -11.58 8.55
N LEU A 108 9.22 -12.40 8.75
CA LEU A 108 9.25 -13.79 8.23
C LEU A 108 8.21 -14.66 8.92
N GLY A 109 8.10 -14.57 10.25
CA GLY A 109 7.09 -15.30 11.01
C GLY A 109 5.66 -14.98 10.58
N ALA A 110 5.38 -13.73 10.19
CA ALA A 110 4.07 -13.30 9.70
C ALA A 110 3.64 -14.03 8.42
N VAL A 111 4.58 -14.48 7.60
CA VAL A 111 4.34 -15.29 6.39
C VAL A 111 4.72 -16.76 6.59
N ARG A 112 4.84 -17.21 7.85
CA ARG A 112 5.17 -18.60 8.23
C ARG A 112 6.48 -19.15 7.65
N VAL A 113 7.46 -18.27 7.47
CA VAL A 113 8.84 -18.62 7.15
C VAL A 113 9.64 -18.62 8.45
N ASP A 114 10.57 -19.57 8.59
CA ASP A 114 11.43 -19.65 9.76
C ASP A 114 12.16 -18.32 10.02
N PRO A 115 11.95 -17.70 11.18
CA PRO A 115 12.60 -16.43 11.55
C PRO A 115 14.13 -16.48 11.53
N ALA A 116 14.74 -17.65 11.73
CA ALA A 116 16.20 -17.84 11.67
C ALA A 116 16.78 -17.50 10.29
N ARG A 117 15.97 -17.60 9.23
CA ARG A 117 16.37 -17.30 7.86
C ARG A 117 16.49 -15.80 7.53
N ALA A 118 16.18 -14.91 8.48
CA ALA A 118 16.21 -13.46 8.26
C ALA A 118 17.57 -12.92 7.77
N ASP A 119 18.65 -13.65 8.06
CA ASP A 119 20.01 -13.27 7.68
C ASP A 119 20.56 -14.02 6.47
N GLU A 120 19.78 -14.94 5.88
CA GLU A 120 20.16 -15.64 4.65
C GLU A 120 20.22 -14.68 3.45
N PRO A 121 21.18 -14.84 2.53
CA PRO A 121 21.26 -14.02 1.32
C PRO A 121 19.99 -14.07 0.47
N ALA A 122 19.31 -15.22 0.40
CA ALA A 122 18.09 -15.40 -0.38
C ALA A 122 16.89 -14.60 0.14
N THR A 123 16.92 -14.14 1.38
CA THR A 123 15.88 -13.32 1.98
C THR A 123 16.20 -11.82 1.93
N ARG A 124 17.31 -11.42 1.34
CA ARG A 124 17.79 -10.03 1.29
C ARG A 124 17.63 -9.44 -0.10
N TRP A 125 17.34 -8.15 -0.14
CA TRP A 125 17.51 -7.31 -1.32
C TRP A 125 18.12 -5.98 -0.92
N GLN A 126 18.83 -5.36 -1.86
CA GLN A 126 19.45 -4.07 -1.60
C GLN A 126 18.37 -2.98 -1.57
N ALA A 127 18.22 -2.34 -0.43
CA ALA A 127 17.26 -1.27 -0.22
C ALA A 127 17.99 0.00 0.23
N GLU A 128 17.55 1.14 -0.30
CA GLU A 128 18.01 2.45 0.11
C GLU A 128 16.80 3.31 0.47
N VAL A 129 16.92 4.05 1.57
CA VAL A 129 15.92 5.04 1.97
C VAL A 129 16.65 6.35 2.24
N PRO A 130 16.43 7.39 1.44
CA PRO A 130 17.08 8.69 1.64
C PRO A 130 16.89 9.21 3.07
N GLY A 131 17.99 9.63 3.71
CA GLY A 131 18.01 10.13 5.09
C GLY A 131 18.01 9.04 6.18
N ALA A 132 17.90 7.76 5.85
CA ALA A 132 18.11 6.70 6.83
C ALA A 132 19.61 6.49 7.11
N THR A 133 19.94 6.13 8.36
CA THR A 133 21.31 5.76 8.74
C THR A 133 21.64 4.32 8.34
N GLN A 134 20.62 3.47 8.19
CA GLN A 134 20.72 2.12 7.67
C GLN A 134 19.37 1.69 7.07
N ALA A 135 19.41 0.84 6.06
CA ALA A 135 18.24 0.21 5.46
C ALA A 135 18.56 -1.24 5.12
N LEU A 136 17.63 -2.14 5.42
CA LEU A 136 17.77 -3.58 5.25
C LEU A 136 16.53 -4.12 4.52
N GLY A 137 16.71 -4.55 3.28
CA GLY A 137 15.66 -5.18 2.48
C GLY A 137 15.41 -6.62 2.91
N LEU A 138 14.14 -7.02 2.94
CA LEU A 138 13.67 -8.38 3.20
C LEU A 138 12.71 -8.82 2.11
N THR A 139 12.87 -10.05 1.62
CA THR A 139 11.91 -10.69 0.72
C THR A 139 11.73 -12.15 1.16
N ALA A 140 10.50 -12.65 1.09
CA ALA A 140 10.21 -14.05 1.34
C ALA A 140 8.92 -14.50 0.65
N GLN A 141 8.79 -15.80 0.46
CA GLN A 141 7.56 -16.47 0.03
C GLN A 141 7.18 -17.48 1.10
N GLY A 142 5.93 -17.46 1.50
CA GLY A 142 5.40 -18.33 2.53
C GLY A 142 3.89 -18.45 2.43
N ASN A 143 3.21 -18.53 3.57
CA ASN A 143 1.76 -18.68 3.63
C ASN A 143 1.16 -17.67 4.60
N ASP A 144 -0.05 -17.22 4.32
CA ASP A 144 -0.84 -16.42 5.25
C ASP A 144 -1.43 -17.28 6.39
N HIS A 145 -2.23 -16.64 7.26
CA HIS A 145 -2.87 -17.32 8.38
C HIS A 145 -3.89 -18.39 7.96
N GLN A 146 -4.37 -18.35 6.71
CA GLN A 146 -5.29 -19.32 6.11
C GLN A 146 -4.58 -20.41 5.30
N GLY A 147 -3.23 -20.38 5.26
CA GLY A 147 -2.42 -21.34 4.49
C GLY A 147 -2.33 -21.01 3.00
N ARG A 148 -2.77 -19.83 2.54
CA ARG A 148 -2.68 -19.42 1.15
C ARG A 148 -1.29 -18.87 0.85
N PRO A 149 -0.72 -19.12 -0.33
CA PRO A 149 0.58 -18.57 -0.73
C PRO A 149 0.59 -17.04 -0.63
N VAL A 150 1.63 -16.49 -0.01
CA VAL A 150 1.86 -15.05 0.12
C VAL A 150 3.34 -14.73 -0.06
N GLN A 151 3.61 -13.64 -0.76
CA GLN A 151 4.94 -13.03 -0.85
C GLN A 151 4.98 -11.81 0.08
N VAL A 152 6.14 -11.54 0.65
CA VAL A 152 6.43 -10.29 1.35
C VAL A 152 7.68 -9.65 0.75
N ARG A 153 7.63 -8.34 0.54
CA ARG A 153 8.79 -7.49 0.31
C ARG A 153 8.74 -6.34 1.29
N ALA A 154 9.80 -6.14 2.05
CA ALA A 154 9.86 -5.13 3.09
C ALA A 154 11.22 -4.44 3.12
N VAL A 155 11.25 -3.21 3.65
CA VAL A 155 12.47 -2.53 4.06
C VAL A 155 12.33 -2.15 5.54
N HIS A 156 13.36 -2.47 6.31
CA HIS A 156 13.50 -2.08 7.70
C HIS A 156 14.64 -1.07 7.78
N PHE A 157 14.39 0.10 8.32
CA PHE A 157 15.37 1.19 8.32
C PHE A 157 15.30 2.00 9.60
N ALA A 158 16.30 2.86 9.83
CA ALA A 158 16.39 3.64 11.05
C ALA A 158 17.01 5.01 10.84
N ARG A 159 16.68 5.94 11.74
CA ARG A 159 17.33 7.24 11.91
C ARG A 159 17.28 7.63 13.38
N GLY A 160 18.48 7.88 13.97
CA GLY A 160 18.57 8.12 15.41
C GLY A 160 18.06 6.93 16.21
N SER A 161 17.12 7.15 17.12
CA SER A 161 16.44 6.13 17.92
C SER A 161 15.11 5.65 17.31
N GLN A 162 14.72 6.18 16.16
CA GLN A 162 13.50 5.75 15.46
C GLN A 162 13.79 4.60 14.50
N VAL A 163 12.91 3.59 14.54
CA VAL A 163 12.94 2.43 13.65
C VAL A 163 11.68 2.38 12.81
N TYR A 164 11.80 1.90 11.59
CA TYR A 164 10.77 1.94 10.57
C TYR A 164 10.68 0.63 9.81
N GLN A 165 9.49 0.34 9.33
CA GLN A 165 9.24 -0.69 8.33
C GLN A 165 8.31 -0.14 7.25
N ALA A 166 8.61 -0.43 5.99
CA ALA A 166 7.64 -0.39 4.91
C ALA A 166 7.55 -1.79 4.31
N ALA A 167 6.35 -2.31 4.10
CA ALA A 167 6.12 -3.67 3.64
C ALA A 167 4.94 -3.78 2.68
N VAL A 168 5.07 -4.68 1.71
CA VAL A 168 4.00 -5.10 0.80
C VAL A 168 3.83 -6.59 0.91
N TYR A 169 2.58 -7.04 1.06
CA TYR A 169 2.19 -8.44 1.12
C TYR A 169 1.18 -8.74 0.01
N GLY A 170 1.25 -9.89 -0.59
CA GLY A 170 0.27 -10.33 -1.57
C GLY A 170 0.64 -11.65 -2.24
N PRO A 171 -0.27 -12.24 -3.04
CA PRO A 171 0.00 -13.50 -3.73
C PRO A 171 1.07 -13.36 -4.82
N VAL A 172 1.14 -12.19 -5.46
CA VAL A 172 2.14 -11.83 -6.48
C VAL A 172 2.50 -10.36 -6.31
N LEU A 173 3.78 -10.05 -6.21
CA LEU A 173 4.29 -8.67 -6.12
C LEU A 173 4.94 -8.28 -7.45
N SER A 174 4.35 -7.31 -8.18
CA SER A 174 4.96 -6.76 -9.39
C SER A 174 6.07 -5.76 -9.04
N ASP A 175 7.13 -5.74 -9.83
CA ASP A 175 8.24 -4.80 -9.61
C ASP A 175 7.79 -3.34 -9.75
N GLU A 176 6.91 -3.04 -10.71
CA GLU A 176 6.38 -1.68 -10.91
C GLU A 176 5.68 -1.13 -9.66
N VAL A 177 4.77 -1.91 -9.07
CA VAL A 177 3.99 -1.48 -7.88
C VAL A 177 4.88 -1.40 -6.65
N THR A 178 5.79 -2.36 -6.46
CA THR A 178 6.70 -2.35 -5.32
C THR A 178 7.73 -1.23 -5.42
N ALA A 179 8.26 -0.93 -6.63
CA ALA A 179 9.16 0.20 -6.85
C ALA A 179 8.49 1.51 -6.51
N ALA A 180 7.29 1.80 -7.02
CA ALA A 180 6.56 3.03 -6.72
C ALA A 180 6.36 3.24 -5.20
N PHE A 181 6.10 2.16 -4.44
CA PHE A 181 5.95 2.23 -2.99
C PHE A 181 7.27 2.50 -2.27
N PHE A 182 8.33 1.74 -2.58
CA PHE A 182 9.61 1.86 -1.87
C PHE A 182 10.38 3.11 -2.26
N ASP A 183 10.32 3.56 -3.53
CA ASP A 183 10.96 4.79 -4.00
C ASP A 183 10.29 6.05 -3.41
N GLY A 184 9.06 5.91 -2.92
CA GLY A 184 8.35 6.98 -2.22
C GLY A 184 8.79 7.20 -0.77
N LEU A 185 9.69 6.36 -0.21
CA LEU A 185 10.15 6.46 1.16
C LEU A 185 11.30 7.45 1.30
N LYS A 186 11.23 8.34 2.29
CA LYS A 186 12.34 9.22 2.66
C LYS A 186 12.23 9.75 4.09
N LEU A 187 13.36 10.09 4.67
CA LEU A 187 13.52 10.80 5.95
C LEU A 187 14.25 12.13 5.67
N PRO A 188 13.52 13.24 5.47
CA PRO A 188 14.10 14.56 5.18
C PRO A 188 15.04 15.08 6.25
#